data_42dfe5b0ae23d07df11df6f3fe5c234e
#
_entry.id   42dfe5b0ae23d07df11df6f3fe5c234e
#
_cell.length_a   1.000
_cell.length_b   1.000
_cell.length_c   1.000
_cell.angle_alpha   90.00
_cell.angle_beta   90.00
_cell.angle_gamma   90.00
#
_symmetry.space_group_name_H-M   'P 1'
#
loop_
_entity.id
_entity.type
_entity.pdbx_description
1 polymer ?
#
loop_
_entity_poly.entity_id
_entity_poly.type
_entity_poly.pdbx_seq_one_letter_code
_entity_poly.pdbx_strand_id
1 'polypeptide(L)'
;MNQAAIRSSRPSEWLGRKSNDQVGVYAIAACDSDDAVGRRLACAAARWYYGDNDAEVNKYRFATAQGGARQVVEKIARRSDDQLIEDAMAIGGNPDTVCRQVEKWAEAGVDQMIFMFQAGHMTHEQVMCSIELVGDKVLPRFA
;
A
#
# COMPACT_ATOMS: atom_id res chain seq x y z
N MET A 1 -13.84 -1.20 -3.14
CA MET A 1 -14.23 -2.14 -2.06
C MET A 1 -15.37 -1.51 -1.29
N ASN A 2 -16.42 -2.25 -0.92
CA ASN A 2 -17.60 -1.66 -0.28
C ASN A 2 -17.45 -1.72 1.25
N GLN A 3 -17.64 -0.62 1.95
CA GLN A 3 -17.58 -0.48 3.41
C GLN A 3 -18.41 -1.55 4.16
N ALA A 4 -19.61 -1.84 3.66
CA ALA A 4 -20.47 -2.88 4.20
C ALA A 4 -19.86 -4.28 4.11
N ALA A 5 -19.12 -4.59 3.05
CA ALA A 5 -18.46 -5.89 2.87
C ALA A 5 -17.27 -6.08 3.82
N ILE A 6 -16.52 -5.01 4.11
CA ILE A 6 -15.40 -5.07 5.06
C ILE A 6 -15.93 -5.28 6.49
N ARG A 7 -17.01 -4.58 6.87
CA ARG A 7 -17.59 -4.68 8.22
C ARG A 7 -18.43 -5.95 8.43
N SER A 8 -19.11 -6.47 7.39
CA SER A 8 -19.93 -7.68 7.47
C SER A 8 -19.12 -8.99 7.53
N SER A 9 -17.84 -8.97 7.15
CA SER A 9 -16.96 -10.14 7.25
C SER A 9 -16.42 -10.40 8.65
N ARG A 10 -16.74 -9.55 9.63
CA ARG A 10 -16.30 -9.71 11.01
C ARG A 10 -17.20 -10.71 11.76
N PRO A 11 -16.63 -11.73 12.43
CA PRO A 11 -17.39 -12.58 13.29
C PRO A 11 -17.96 -11.78 14.47
N SER A 12 -19.28 -11.74 14.63
CA SER A 12 -19.98 -10.97 15.66
C SER A 12 -19.72 -11.46 17.10
N GLU A 13 -18.98 -12.55 17.29
CA GLU A 13 -18.90 -13.26 18.57
C GLU A 13 -17.47 -13.66 18.98
N TRP A 14 -16.44 -12.96 18.56
CA TRP A 14 -15.10 -13.28 19.02
C TRP A 14 -14.89 -12.83 20.48
N LEU A 15 -14.94 -13.79 21.40
CA LEU A 15 -14.39 -13.76 22.77
C LEU A 15 -15.11 -12.85 23.80
N GLY A 16 -16.38 -12.52 23.66
CA GLY A 16 -17.11 -11.84 24.75
C GLY A 16 -16.60 -10.45 25.16
N ARG A 17 -15.68 -9.85 24.38
CA ARG A 17 -15.18 -8.49 24.57
C ARG A 17 -15.59 -7.64 23.36
N LYS A 18 -15.89 -6.35 23.59
CA LYS A 18 -16.01 -5.37 22.51
C LYS A 18 -14.72 -5.42 21.70
N SER A 19 -14.75 -5.98 20.49
CA SER A 19 -13.64 -5.92 19.57
C SER A 19 -13.44 -4.46 19.16
N ASN A 20 -12.20 -4.02 18.99
CA ASN A 20 -11.90 -2.76 18.35
C ASN A 20 -12.48 -2.82 16.92
N ASP A 21 -13.42 -1.93 16.61
CA ASP A 21 -14.13 -1.91 15.31
C ASP A 21 -13.36 -1.15 14.22
N GLN A 22 -12.09 -0.86 14.44
CA GLN A 22 -11.24 -0.16 13.49
C GLN A 22 -10.77 -1.09 12.37
N VAL A 23 -10.84 -0.59 11.14
CA VAL A 23 -10.27 -1.21 9.95
C VAL A 23 -8.93 -0.55 9.65
N GLY A 24 -7.85 -1.28 9.91
CA GLY A 24 -6.50 -0.86 9.53
C GLY A 24 -6.11 -1.43 8.17
N VAL A 25 -5.44 -0.63 7.36
CA VAL A 25 -4.80 -1.07 6.11
C VAL A 25 -3.34 -0.63 6.09
N TYR A 26 -2.52 -1.46 5.50
CA TYR A 26 -1.12 -1.19 5.26
C TYR A 26 -0.86 -1.03 3.77
N ALA A 27 -0.05 -0.04 3.37
CA ALA A 27 0.22 0.27 1.98
C ALA A 27 1.71 0.57 1.73
N ILE A 28 2.23 0.10 0.61
CA ILE A 28 3.52 0.53 0.09
C ILE A 28 3.34 1.95 -0.45
N ALA A 29 4.17 2.88 0.00
CA ALA A 29 4.01 4.28 -0.35
C ALA A 29 5.33 4.98 -0.70
N ALA A 30 5.25 5.97 -1.59
CA ALA A 30 6.30 6.95 -1.83
C ALA A 30 5.69 8.29 -2.21
N CYS A 31 6.25 9.36 -1.68
CA CYS A 31 5.84 10.72 -1.99
C CYS A 31 7.06 11.54 -2.44
N ASP A 32 6.89 12.30 -3.52
CA ASP A 32 7.90 13.20 -4.03
C ASP A 32 7.22 14.51 -4.46
N SER A 33 7.96 15.60 -4.54
CA SER A 33 7.43 16.88 -5.07
C SER A 33 7.01 16.76 -6.54
N ASP A 34 7.68 15.89 -7.30
CA ASP A 34 7.33 15.51 -8.67
C ASP A 34 6.40 14.28 -8.64
N ASP A 35 5.18 14.45 -9.16
CA ASP A 35 4.15 13.40 -9.18
C ASP A 35 4.62 12.13 -9.89
N ALA A 36 5.29 12.27 -11.04
CA ALA A 36 5.75 11.13 -11.82
C ALA A 36 6.89 10.37 -11.10
N VAL A 37 7.74 11.08 -10.37
CA VAL A 37 8.81 10.48 -9.55
C VAL A 37 8.17 9.69 -8.41
N GLY A 38 7.27 10.30 -7.64
CA GLY A 38 6.60 9.64 -6.51
C GLY A 38 5.83 8.39 -6.94
N ARG A 39 5.07 8.46 -8.04
CA ARG A 39 4.35 7.30 -8.61
C ARG A 39 5.29 6.18 -9.02
N ARG A 40 6.35 6.50 -9.73
CA ARG A 40 7.35 5.50 -10.17
C ARG A 40 8.03 4.81 -8.99
N LEU A 41 8.42 5.56 -7.95
CA LEU A 41 9.05 5.02 -6.75
C LEU A 41 8.10 4.07 -6.00
N ALA A 42 6.85 4.47 -5.78
CA ALA A 42 5.86 3.64 -5.12
C ALA A 42 5.59 2.34 -5.90
N CYS A 43 5.44 2.42 -7.22
CA CYS A 43 5.19 1.25 -8.07
C CYS A 43 6.39 0.31 -8.12
N ALA A 44 7.62 0.83 -8.19
CA ALA A 44 8.84 0.03 -8.13
C ALA A 44 8.96 -0.69 -6.79
N ALA A 45 8.71 0.02 -5.67
CA ALA A 45 8.70 -0.56 -4.33
C ALA A 45 7.63 -1.64 -4.17
N ALA A 46 6.42 -1.43 -4.71
CA ALA A 46 5.34 -2.40 -4.67
C ALA A 46 5.67 -3.66 -5.49
N ARG A 47 6.21 -3.52 -6.70
CA ARG A 47 6.66 -4.68 -7.50
C ARG A 47 7.70 -5.49 -6.75
N TRP A 48 8.72 -4.84 -6.21
CA TRP A 48 9.75 -5.52 -5.41
C TRP A 48 9.12 -6.25 -4.21
N TYR A 49 8.26 -5.58 -3.46
CA TYR A 49 7.64 -6.14 -2.25
C TYR A 49 6.76 -7.36 -2.56
N TYR A 50 5.97 -7.28 -3.62
CA TYR A 50 5.04 -8.34 -4.00
C TYR A 50 5.67 -9.44 -4.84
N GLY A 51 6.90 -9.30 -5.35
CA GLY A 51 7.52 -10.42 -5.97
C GLY A 51 8.57 -10.22 -7.08
N ASP A 52 8.91 -8.98 -7.40
CA ASP A 52 10.02 -8.68 -8.32
C ASP A 52 11.34 -8.53 -7.58
N ASN A 53 11.43 -9.11 -6.42
CA ASN A 53 12.66 -9.19 -5.67
C ASN A 53 13.51 -10.35 -6.18
N ASP A 54 14.80 -10.27 -5.89
CA ASP A 54 15.85 -11.18 -6.29
C ASP A 54 15.39 -12.65 -6.39
N ALA A 55 15.80 -13.33 -7.45
CA ALA A 55 15.44 -14.71 -7.77
C ALA A 55 15.66 -15.69 -6.60
N GLU A 56 16.65 -15.46 -5.75
CA GLU A 56 16.93 -16.24 -4.54
C GLU A 56 15.82 -16.06 -3.48
N VAL A 57 15.37 -14.82 -3.25
CA VAL A 57 14.28 -14.52 -2.29
C VAL A 57 12.97 -15.10 -2.80
N ASN A 58 12.71 -15.01 -4.09
CA ASN A 58 11.54 -15.60 -4.74
C ASN A 58 11.52 -17.13 -4.62
N LYS A 59 12.66 -17.78 -4.72
CA LYS A 59 12.78 -19.23 -4.56
C LYS A 59 12.28 -19.70 -3.18
N TYR A 60 12.59 -18.98 -2.10
CA TYR A 60 12.10 -19.31 -0.77
C TYR A 60 10.62 -18.96 -0.57
N ARG A 61 10.17 -17.80 -1.06
CA ARG A 61 8.75 -17.40 -0.98
C ARG A 61 7.84 -18.36 -1.74
N PHE A 62 8.24 -18.83 -2.92
CA PHE A 62 7.45 -19.75 -3.74
C PHE A 62 7.51 -21.20 -3.27
N ALA A 63 8.59 -21.61 -2.60
CA ALA A 63 8.67 -22.94 -2.00
C ALA A 63 7.70 -23.13 -0.82
N THR A 64 7.35 -22.04 -0.14
CA THR A 64 6.45 -22.05 1.02
C THR A 64 5.03 -21.58 0.71
N ALA A 65 4.79 -20.93 -0.44
CA ALA A 65 3.49 -20.42 -0.82
C ALA A 65 2.69 -21.44 -1.63
N GLN A 66 1.62 -21.95 -1.06
CA GLN A 66 0.67 -22.78 -1.78
C GLN A 66 0.01 -21.96 -2.92
N GLY A 67 0.16 -22.40 -4.15
CA GLY A 67 -0.56 -22.05 -5.40
C GLY A 67 -1.02 -20.61 -5.67
N GLY A 68 -1.60 -19.92 -4.71
CA GLY A 68 -2.19 -18.58 -4.90
C GLY A 68 -1.19 -17.42 -4.95
N ALA A 69 -0.08 -17.50 -4.22
CA ALA A 69 0.91 -16.41 -4.16
C ALA A 69 1.63 -16.19 -5.50
N ARG A 70 1.90 -17.26 -6.24
CA ARG A 70 2.53 -17.17 -7.56
C ARG A 70 1.64 -16.41 -8.57
N GLN A 71 0.33 -16.66 -8.55
CA GLN A 71 -0.62 -15.97 -9.43
C GLN A 71 -0.70 -14.48 -9.10
N VAL A 72 -0.62 -14.10 -7.81
CA VAL A 72 -0.61 -12.69 -7.40
C VAL A 72 0.64 -12.00 -7.93
N VAL A 73 1.81 -12.62 -7.79
CA VAL A 73 3.09 -12.06 -8.29
C VAL A 73 3.07 -11.88 -9.81
N GLU A 74 2.65 -12.90 -10.56
CA GLU A 74 2.55 -12.81 -12.01
C GLU A 74 1.56 -11.74 -12.46
N LYS A 75 0.47 -11.57 -11.71
CA LYS A 75 -0.53 -10.54 -11.97
C LYS A 75 0.03 -9.14 -11.72
N ILE A 76 0.82 -8.95 -10.66
CA ILE A 76 1.44 -7.67 -10.31
C ILE A 76 2.54 -7.30 -11.30
N ALA A 77 3.39 -8.24 -11.69
CA ALA A 77 4.47 -8.01 -12.64
C ALA A 77 3.98 -7.53 -14.02
N ARG A 78 2.75 -7.89 -14.40
CA ARG A 78 2.15 -7.51 -15.69
C ARG A 78 1.39 -6.19 -15.68
N ARG A 79 1.18 -5.57 -14.50
CA ARG A 79 0.43 -4.32 -14.38
C ARG A 79 1.30 -3.12 -14.70
N SER A 80 0.71 -2.13 -15.38
CA SER A 80 1.31 -0.80 -15.52
C SER A 80 1.34 -0.07 -14.17
N ASP A 81 2.10 1.02 -14.08
CA ASP A 81 2.12 1.86 -12.88
C ASP A 81 0.73 2.43 -12.57
N ASP A 82 0.01 2.87 -13.59
CA ASP A 82 -1.36 3.37 -13.42
C ASP A 82 -2.28 2.29 -12.84
N GLN A 83 -2.20 1.06 -13.34
CA GLN A 83 -2.99 -0.05 -12.83
C GLN A 83 -2.64 -0.40 -11.37
N LEU A 84 -1.36 -0.33 -10.98
CA LEU A 84 -0.96 -0.55 -9.59
C LEU A 84 -1.54 0.50 -8.64
N ILE A 85 -1.55 1.77 -9.08
CA ILE A 85 -2.13 2.87 -8.32
C ILE A 85 -3.66 2.76 -8.26
N GLU A 86 -4.34 2.49 -9.40
CA GLU A 86 -5.79 2.35 -9.47
C GLU A 86 -6.31 1.18 -8.61
N ASP A 87 -5.59 0.07 -8.62
CA ASP A 87 -5.91 -1.11 -7.81
C ASP A 87 -5.48 -0.96 -6.34
N ALA A 88 -4.97 0.21 -5.95
CA ALA A 88 -4.53 0.54 -4.60
C ALA A 88 -3.44 -0.41 -4.04
N MET A 89 -2.60 -0.95 -4.93
CA MET A 89 -1.45 -1.80 -4.57
C MET A 89 -0.21 -0.96 -4.23
N ALA A 90 -0.18 0.29 -4.66
CA ALA A 90 0.80 1.30 -4.29
C ALA A 90 0.11 2.64 -4.08
N ILE A 91 0.61 3.43 -3.15
CA ILE A 91 0.22 4.83 -2.95
C ILE A 91 1.41 5.69 -3.33
N GLY A 92 1.26 6.53 -4.34
CA GLY A 92 2.39 7.32 -4.78
C GLY A 92 2.02 8.50 -5.66
N GLY A 93 2.92 9.50 -5.66
CA GLY A 93 2.77 10.73 -6.39
C GLY A 93 3.26 11.93 -5.59
N ASN A 94 2.82 13.12 -5.97
CA ASN A 94 3.00 14.30 -5.14
C ASN A 94 2.00 14.30 -3.96
N PRO A 95 2.14 15.20 -2.97
CA PRO A 95 1.26 15.23 -1.80
C PRO A 95 -0.23 15.29 -2.13
N ASP A 96 -0.63 16.06 -3.16
CA ASP A 96 -2.04 16.16 -3.55
C ASP A 96 -2.57 14.86 -4.17
N THR A 97 -1.74 14.17 -4.94
CA THR A 97 -2.08 12.86 -5.51
C THR A 97 -2.18 11.80 -4.41
N VAL A 98 -1.26 11.80 -3.46
CA VAL A 98 -1.31 10.90 -2.29
C VAL A 98 -2.57 11.16 -1.46
N CYS A 99 -2.93 12.43 -1.19
CA CYS A 99 -4.17 12.76 -0.48
C CYS A 99 -5.40 12.17 -1.18
N ARG A 100 -5.55 12.36 -2.49
CA ARG A 100 -6.68 11.79 -3.24
C ARG A 100 -6.75 10.25 -3.18
N GLN A 101 -5.60 9.58 -3.10
CA GLN A 101 -5.55 8.13 -2.95
C GLN A 101 -5.96 7.71 -1.54
N VAL A 102 -5.53 8.42 -0.50
CA VAL A 102 -5.92 8.18 0.90
C VAL A 102 -7.42 8.44 1.11
N GLU A 103 -7.95 9.51 0.52
CA GLU A 103 -9.39 9.83 0.56
C GLU A 103 -10.26 8.66 0.07
N LYS A 104 -9.87 7.98 -1.01
CA LYS A 104 -10.57 6.79 -1.51
C LYS A 104 -10.63 5.65 -0.48
N TRP A 105 -9.58 5.49 0.30
CA TRP A 105 -9.54 4.49 1.38
C TRP A 105 -10.44 4.90 2.55
N ALA A 106 -10.43 6.17 2.93
CA ALA A 106 -11.32 6.71 3.95
C ALA A 106 -12.79 6.56 3.54
N GLU A 107 -13.14 6.88 2.28
CA GLU A 107 -14.48 6.67 1.71
C GLU A 107 -14.89 5.20 1.69
N ALA A 108 -13.93 4.27 1.52
CA ALA A 108 -14.16 2.83 1.61
C ALA A 108 -14.34 2.33 3.06
N GLY A 109 -14.15 3.20 4.06
CA GLY A 109 -14.36 2.90 5.48
C GLY A 109 -13.14 2.35 6.21
N VAL A 110 -11.95 2.71 5.75
CA VAL A 110 -10.70 2.47 6.46
C VAL A 110 -10.52 3.54 7.52
N ASP A 111 -10.30 3.12 8.76
CA ASP A 111 -10.13 4.01 9.92
C ASP A 111 -8.65 4.34 10.18
N GLN A 112 -7.73 3.47 9.74
CA GLN A 112 -6.30 3.65 9.96
C GLN A 112 -5.50 3.17 8.76
N MET A 113 -4.52 3.98 8.32
CA MET A 113 -3.58 3.61 7.26
C MET A 113 -2.15 3.62 7.79
N ILE A 114 -1.40 2.57 7.49
CA ILE A 114 0.01 2.43 7.82
C ILE A 114 0.81 2.49 6.52
N PHE A 115 1.66 3.51 6.37
CA PHE A 115 2.53 3.64 5.22
C PHE A 115 3.86 2.92 5.45
N MET A 116 4.26 2.10 4.48
CA MET A 116 5.61 1.57 4.40
C MET A 116 6.38 2.30 3.32
N PHE A 117 7.30 3.18 3.74
CA PHE A 117 8.13 3.98 2.82
C PHE A 117 9.43 3.27 2.42
N GLN A 118 9.89 2.31 3.20
CA GLN A 118 11.13 1.60 2.89
C GLN A 118 10.81 0.23 2.30
N ALA A 119 10.80 0.14 0.98
CA ALA A 119 10.70 -1.11 0.25
C ALA A 119 11.53 -1.04 -1.04
N GLY A 120 12.05 -2.19 -1.48
CA GLY A 120 12.86 -2.27 -2.70
C GLY A 120 14.18 -1.53 -2.60
N HIS A 121 14.50 -0.81 -3.66
CA HIS A 121 15.77 -0.12 -3.83
C HIS A 121 15.68 1.39 -3.59
N MET A 122 14.71 1.85 -2.81
CA MET A 122 14.62 3.26 -2.45
C MET A 122 15.83 3.68 -1.61
N THR A 123 16.42 4.82 -1.97
CA THR A 123 17.53 5.39 -1.20
C THR A 123 17.03 6.01 0.10
N HIS A 124 17.95 6.22 1.05
CA HIS A 124 17.62 6.88 2.30
C HIS A 124 16.99 8.26 2.09
N GLU A 125 17.52 9.05 1.16
CA GLU A 125 17.03 10.39 0.83
C GLU A 125 15.60 10.33 0.28
N GLN A 126 15.28 9.36 -0.57
CA GLN A 126 13.93 9.17 -1.12
C GLN A 126 12.93 8.78 -0.02
N VAL A 127 13.34 7.92 0.89
CA VAL A 127 12.52 7.52 2.05
C VAL A 127 12.26 8.72 2.95
N MET A 128 13.30 9.49 3.31
CA MET A 128 13.18 10.66 4.15
C MET A 128 12.31 11.75 3.51
N CYS A 129 12.52 12.04 2.22
CA CYS A 129 11.68 12.97 1.47
C CYS A 129 10.20 12.56 1.50
N SER A 130 9.92 11.27 1.31
CA SER A 130 8.55 10.74 1.37
C SER A 130 7.92 10.93 2.75
N ILE A 131 8.67 10.63 3.83
CA ILE A 131 8.20 10.80 5.21
C ILE A 131 7.90 12.28 5.52
N GLU A 132 8.82 13.18 5.17
CA GLU A 132 8.67 14.60 5.40
C GLU A 132 7.47 15.18 4.64
N LEU A 133 7.35 14.88 3.34
CA LEU A 133 6.24 15.37 2.53
C LEU A 133 4.88 14.84 3.01
N VAL A 134 4.81 13.59 3.41
CA VAL A 134 3.57 13.02 3.95
C VAL A 134 3.27 13.61 5.33
N GLY A 135 4.27 13.74 6.20
CA GLY A 135 4.10 14.36 7.52
C GLY A 135 3.60 15.80 7.45
N ASP A 136 4.20 16.61 6.58
CA ASP A 136 3.92 18.03 6.50
C ASP A 136 2.67 18.39 5.69
N LYS A 137 2.36 17.63 4.65
CA LYS A 137 1.35 18.01 3.65
C LYS A 137 0.17 17.05 3.49
N VAL A 138 0.33 15.79 3.89
CA VAL A 138 -0.73 14.79 3.78
C VAL A 138 -1.42 14.56 5.12
N LEU A 139 -0.67 14.20 6.17
CA LEU A 139 -1.26 13.90 7.47
C LEU A 139 -2.17 15.01 8.02
N PRO A 140 -1.83 16.33 7.92
CA PRO A 140 -2.70 17.38 8.43
C PRO A 140 -4.09 17.45 7.79
N ARG A 141 -4.30 16.79 6.64
CA ARG A 141 -5.61 16.74 5.97
C ARG A 141 -6.53 15.65 6.53
N PHE A 142 -5.99 14.74 7.36
CA PHE A 142 -6.72 13.59 7.91
C PHE A 142 -6.69 13.54 9.45
N ALA A 143 -6.12 14.55 10.10
CA ALA A 143 -6.02 14.68 11.55
C ALA A 143 -7.28 15.31 12.18
#